data_9f2ee87d55c3a5a5ba40c755028eb217
#
_entry.id   9f2ee87d55c3a5a5ba40c755028eb217
#
_cell.length_a   1.000
_cell.length_b   1.000
_cell.length_c   1.000
_cell.angle_alpha   90.00
_cell.angle_beta   90.00
_cell.angle_gamma   90.00
#
_symmetry.space_group_name_H-M   'P 1'
#
loop_
_entity.id
_entity.type
_entity.pdbx_description
1 polymer ?
#
loop_
_entity_poly.entity_id
_entity_poly.type
_entity_poly.pdbx_seq_one_letter_code
_entity_poly.pdbx_strand_id
1 'polypeptide(L)'
;IFFDNSKIDNYPLPQLKKHMGWDANILNLCLDKNDVMWVNQDRYGLCLYDLSQDLFADNSDNNLSNPGEVSIIVKSKLKEGVWISPRYGARVMRMTHQDMKIQLEEDIDLEKQIHNPGNIRDLVEDNRGNLWIFTQSGLYVKRPDNSVLLAASSDFPEMSSLTSDEEGNIWGMSTDKKVYRLSCIDRNISYELKGCIPVLSGQENVNHVCIDRKGCLWLVSSLGRIFKSDTDKETFENMALDNRIDDCSVLGLLADENNVWIITNKKVLQYDIYQKICMNYATSDGNIWVDVFRYRAISKDRQGGLYVGGHRGFIHIQSGSVLSADKIQFSPVVTDVKIE
;
A
#
# COMPACT_ATOMS: atom_id res chain seq x y z
N ILE A 1 -8.92 -21.74 14.66
CA ILE A 1 -8.35 -20.92 13.57
C ILE A 1 -8.67 -21.66 12.30
N PHE A 2 -9.51 -21.08 11.46
CA PHE A 2 -9.95 -21.72 10.24
C PHE A 2 -9.25 -21.07 9.06
N PHE A 3 -8.64 -21.88 8.21
CA PHE A 3 -7.99 -21.46 6.98
C PHE A 3 -8.90 -21.83 5.80
N ASP A 4 -9.41 -20.84 5.10
CA ASP A 4 -10.02 -21.08 3.79
C ASP A 4 -8.94 -20.87 2.72
N ASN A 5 -8.21 -21.94 2.45
CA ASN A 5 -7.13 -21.95 1.47
C ASN A 5 -7.61 -21.83 0.03
N SER A 6 -8.93 -21.95 -0.22
CA SER A 6 -9.51 -21.82 -1.56
C SER A 6 -9.47 -20.38 -2.10
N LYS A 7 -9.11 -19.40 -1.26
CA LYS A 7 -9.07 -17.96 -1.59
C LYS A 7 -7.68 -17.41 -1.86
N ILE A 8 -6.65 -18.27 -1.86
CA ILE A 8 -5.27 -17.81 -2.06
C ILE A 8 -4.74 -18.34 -3.37
N ASP A 9 -4.41 -17.45 -4.28
CA ASP A 9 -3.68 -17.76 -5.50
C ASP A 9 -2.20 -17.37 -5.31
N ASN A 10 -1.30 -18.25 -5.69
CA ASN A 10 0.14 -18.02 -5.61
C ASN A 10 0.69 -17.71 -7.00
N TYR A 11 1.42 -16.62 -7.11
CA TYR A 11 2.11 -16.18 -8.32
C TYR A 11 3.62 -16.27 -8.12
N PRO A 12 4.22 -17.46 -8.27
CA PRO A 12 5.66 -17.59 -8.33
C PRO A 12 6.11 -16.90 -9.61
N LEU A 13 7.16 -16.12 -9.56
CA LEU A 13 7.73 -15.50 -10.74
C LEU A 13 8.73 -16.47 -11.42
N PRO A 14 8.26 -17.42 -12.24
CA PRO A 14 9.07 -18.55 -12.70
C PRO A 14 10.16 -18.14 -13.68
N GLN A 15 9.98 -17.04 -14.41
CA GLN A 15 10.96 -16.54 -15.37
C GLN A 15 12.13 -15.84 -14.67
N LEU A 16 11.92 -15.36 -13.47
CA LEU A 16 12.99 -14.85 -12.62
C LEU A 16 13.96 -15.94 -12.20
N LYS A 17 13.54 -17.19 -12.12
CA LYS A 17 14.40 -18.33 -11.82
C LYS A 17 15.56 -18.51 -12.80
N LYS A 18 15.43 -18.03 -14.03
CA LYS A 18 16.45 -18.20 -15.09
C LYS A 18 17.66 -17.28 -14.92
N HIS A 19 17.47 -16.14 -14.24
CA HIS A 19 18.48 -15.11 -14.05
C HIS A 19 18.86 -14.85 -12.59
N MET A 20 18.08 -15.29 -11.61
CA MET A 20 18.12 -14.78 -10.25
C MET A 20 18.43 -15.77 -9.15
N GLY A 21 18.51 -17.04 -9.37
CA GLY A 21 18.55 -17.92 -8.21
C GLY A 21 17.29 -17.71 -7.31
N TRP A 22 17.35 -18.14 -6.06
CA TRP A 22 16.21 -18.23 -5.14
C TRP A 22 15.77 -16.89 -4.48
N ASP A 23 16.41 -15.76 -4.80
CA ASP A 23 16.33 -14.50 -4.04
C ASP A 23 15.53 -13.39 -4.73
N ALA A 24 14.48 -13.73 -5.47
CA ALA A 24 13.59 -12.72 -6.04
C ALA A 24 12.79 -11.99 -4.94
N ASN A 25 13.26 -10.80 -4.55
CA ASN A 25 12.55 -9.93 -3.64
C ASN A 25 11.70 -8.92 -4.42
N ILE A 26 10.40 -8.93 -4.16
CA ILE A 26 9.50 -7.90 -4.65
C ILE A 26 9.48 -6.75 -3.65
N LEU A 27 9.88 -5.57 -4.08
CA LEU A 27 9.95 -4.38 -3.24
C LEU A 27 8.66 -3.55 -3.29
N ASN A 28 8.00 -3.53 -4.45
CA ASN A 28 6.75 -2.83 -4.66
C ASN A 28 5.86 -3.60 -5.63
N LEU A 29 4.55 -3.51 -5.42
CA LEU A 29 3.50 -3.99 -6.32
C LEU A 29 2.47 -2.88 -6.57
N CYS A 30 1.99 -2.79 -7.79
CA CYS A 30 0.87 -1.91 -8.13
C CYS A 30 0.08 -2.49 -9.30
N LEU A 31 -1.20 -2.80 -9.08
CA LEU A 31 -2.11 -3.20 -10.14
C LEU A 31 -2.66 -1.96 -10.83
N ASP A 32 -2.44 -1.82 -12.11
CA ASP A 32 -2.96 -0.70 -12.88
C ASP A 32 -4.44 -0.88 -13.29
N LYS A 33 -4.95 0.03 -14.13
CA LYS A 33 -6.35 -0.02 -14.59
C LYS A 33 -6.62 -1.12 -15.62
N ASN A 34 -5.60 -1.68 -16.22
CA ASN A 34 -5.70 -2.69 -17.27
C ASN A 34 -5.44 -4.10 -16.72
N ASP A 35 -5.46 -4.26 -15.38
CA ASP A 35 -5.18 -5.49 -14.66
C ASP A 35 -3.77 -6.06 -14.93
N VAL A 36 -2.83 -5.14 -15.27
CA VAL A 36 -1.41 -5.44 -15.36
C VAL A 36 -0.74 -5.08 -14.04
N MET A 37 -0.06 -6.05 -13.47
CA MET A 37 0.72 -5.88 -12.24
C MET A 37 2.09 -5.29 -12.57
N TRP A 38 2.38 -4.13 -12.02
CA TRP A 38 3.70 -3.52 -11.99
C TRP A 38 4.47 -4.08 -10.80
N VAL A 39 5.56 -4.73 -11.09
CA VAL A 39 6.40 -5.42 -10.10
C VAL A 39 7.77 -4.77 -10.07
N ASN A 40 8.12 -4.15 -8.96
CA ASN A 40 9.49 -3.69 -8.75
C ASN A 40 10.27 -4.73 -7.96
N GLN A 41 11.37 -5.17 -8.53
CA GLN A 41 12.24 -6.20 -7.96
C GLN A 41 13.58 -5.63 -7.55
N ASP A 42 14.08 -6.14 -6.44
CA ASP A 42 15.43 -5.85 -5.99
C ASP A 42 16.44 -6.21 -7.09
N ARG A 43 17.29 -5.26 -7.49
CA ARG A 43 18.35 -5.35 -8.50
C ARG A 43 17.93 -5.42 -9.97
N TYR A 44 16.64 -5.71 -10.27
CA TYR A 44 16.18 -5.93 -11.65
C TYR A 44 15.24 -4.83 -12.17
N GLY A 45 14.74 -3.99 -11.25
CA GLY A 45 13.87 -2.87 -11.60
C GLY A 45 12.44 -3.29 -11.86
N LEU A 46 11.79 -2.58 -12.77
CA LEU A 46 10.36 -2.74 -13.07
C LEU A 46 10.14 -3.85 -14.10
N CYS A 47 9.23 -4.76 -13.76
CA CYS A 47 8.68 -5.78 -14.63
C CYS A 47 7.15 -5.66 -14.67
N LEU A 48 6.53 -6.26 -15.66
CA LEU A 48 5.07 -6.30 -15.83
C LEU A 48 4.57 -7.74 -15.79
N TYR A 49 3.41 -7.93 -15.20
CA TYR A 49 2.72 -9.21 -15.20
C TYR A 49 1.25 -9.01 -15.59
N ASP A 50 0.85 -9.53 -16.74
CA ASP A 50 -0.54 -9.56 -17.17
C ASP A 50 -1.24 -10.72 -16.48
N LEU A 51 -2.11 -10.40 -15.52
CA LEU A 51 -2.83 -11.39 -14.72
C LEU A 51 -3.86 -12.17 -15.55
N SER A 52 -4.38 -11.58 -16.61
CA SER A 52 -5.40 -12.20 -17.46
C SER A 52 -4.83 -13.25 -18.40
N GLN A 53 -3.59 -13.05 -18.84
CA GLN A 53 -2.90 -13.93 -19.78
C GLN A 53 -1.84 -14.81 -19.12
N ASP A 54 -1.62 -14.65 -17.82
CA ASP A 54 -0.52 -15.29 -17.08
C ASP A 54 0.85 -15.02 -17.75
N LEU A 55 1.03 -13.80 -18.24
CA LEU A 55 2.18 -13.39 -19.03
C LEU A 55 3.10 -12.44 -18.23
N PHE A 56 4.31 -12.87 -18.00
CA PHE A 56 5.36 -12.06 -17.41
C PHE A 56 6.23 -11.42 -18.49
N ALA A 57 6.44 -10.11 -18.42
CA ALA A 57 7.34 -9.36 -19.27
C ALA A 57 8.50 -8.79 -18.44
N ASP A 58 9.68 -9.34 -18.70
CA ASP A 58 10.94 -8.80 -18.22
C ASP A 58 11.28 -7.54 -19.04
N ASN A 59 11.33 -6.41 -18.38
CA ASN A 59 11.70 -5.13 -19.00
C ASN A 59 13.14 -4.73 -18.67
N SER A 60 14.00 -5.64 -18.24
CA SER A 60 15.39 -5.35 -17.83
C SER A 60 16.24 -4.71 -18.93
N ASP A 61 15.97 -5.02 -20.19
CA ASP A 61 16.63 -4.39 -21.36
C ASP A 61 16.11 -2.98 -21.67
N ASN A 62 15.03 -2.55 -21.02
CA ASN A 62 14.48 -1.21 -21.19
C ASN A 62 15.15 -0.25 -20.20
N ASN A 63 15.82 0.79 -20.73
CA ASN A 63 16.46 1.83 -19.89
C ASN A 63 15.49 2.51 -18.89
N LEU A 64 14.19 2.40 -19.13
CA LEU A 64 13.14 2.93 -18.26
C LEU A 64 12.77 1.97 -17.10
N SER A 65 13.14 0.69 -17.18
CA SER A 65 12.79 -0.32 -16.17
C SER A 65 13.50 -0.11 -14.83
N ASN A 66 14.64 0.58 -14.84
CA ASN A 66 15.39 0.89 -13.63
C ASN A 66 15.72 2.38 -13.55
N PRO A 67 14.73 3.25 -13.28
CA PRO A 67 14.91 4.70 -13.19
C PRO A 67 15.63 5.15 -11.91
N GLY A 68 16.50 4.33 -11.34
CA GLY A 68 17.27 4.63 -10.13
C GLY A 68 16.69 4.02 -8.86
N GLU A 69 16.53 2.70 -8.80
CA GLU A 69 15.92 1.97 -7.67
C GLU A 69 14.56 2.57 -7.27
N VAL A 70 13.49 2.10 -7.85
CA VAL A 70 12.11 2.57 -7.53
C VAL A 70 11.80 2.35 -6.06
N SER A 71 11.34 3.38 -5.37
CA SER A 71 10.92 3.27 -3.97
C SER A 71 9.41 3.35 -3.79
N ILE A 72 8.71 4.00 -4.72
CA ILE A 72 7.27 4.21 -4.64
C ILE A 72 6.64 3.92 -6.00
N ILE A 73 5.57 3.15 -6.00
CA ILE A 73 4.68 2.97 -7.15
C ILE A 73 3.26 3.21 -6.67
N VAL A 74 2.54 4.12 -7.30
CA VAL A 74 1.12 4.35 -7.02
C VAL A 74 0.32 4.37 -8.31
N LYS A 75 -0.87 3.77 -8.28
CA LYS A 75 -1.80 3.76 -9.40
C LYS A 75 -2.24 5.17 -9.75
N SER A 76 -2.20 5.55 -11.02
CA SER A 76 -2.82 6.80 -11.44
C SER A 76 -4.35 6.68 -11.42
N LYS A 77 -5.02 7.65 -10.75
CA LYS A 77 -6.48 7.65 -10.61
C LYS A 77 -7.19 8.13 -11.88
N LEU A 78 -6.65 9.13 -12.55
CA LEU A 78 -7.30 9.73 -13.72
C LEU A 78 -6.74 9.23 -15.05
N LYS A 79 -5.45 9.01 -15.13
CA LYS A 79 -4.76 8.60 -16.36
C LYS A 79 -4.45 7.10 -16.33
N GLU A 80 -3.99 6.54 -17.42
CA GLU A 80 -3.46 5.18 -17.46
C GLU A 80 -2.06 5.11 -16.85
N GLY A 81 -1.71 3.91 -16.39
CA GLY A 81 -0.40 3.61 -15.84
C GLY A 81 -0.25 3.95 -14.36
N VAL A 82 0.97 4.18 -13.96
CA VAL A 82 1.39 4.36 -12.59
C VAL A 82 2.31 5.56 -12.44
N TRP A 83 2.25 6.20 -11.26
CA TRP A 83 3.26 7.14 -10.82
C TRP A 83 4.34 6.40 -10.07
N ILE A 84 5.59 6.72 -10.37
CA ILE A 84 6.75 6.14 -9.68
C ILE A 84 7.70 7.22 -9.18
N SER A 85 8.43 6.90 -8.12
CA SER A 85 9.54 7.72 -7.62
C SER A 85 10.76 6.84 -7.38
N PRO A 86 11.95 7.27 -7.82
CA PRO A 86 13.22 6.67 -7.42
C PRO A 86 13.44 6.75 -5.92
N ARG A 87 14.32 5.91 -5.42
CA ARG A 87 14.73 5.89 -4.01
C ARG A 87 15.48 7.15 -3.57
N TYR A 88 16.20 7.74 -4.50
CA TYR A 88 17.01 8.93 -4.25
C TYR A 88 16.62 10.06 -5.18
N GLY A 89 16.72 11.29 -4.67
CA GLY A 89 16.32 12.50 -5.39
C GLY A 89 14.81 12.77 -5.30
N ALA A 90 14.41 13.83 -5.97
CA ALA A 90 13.03 14.31 -5.96
C ALA A 90 12.39 14.25 -7.36
N ARG A 91 12.49 13.11 -8.00
CA ARG A 91 11.94 12.87 -9.34
C ARG A 91 10.68 12.02 -9.25
N VAL A 92 9.65 12.40 -10.02
CA VAL A 92 8.41 11.67 -10.16
C VAL A 92 8.15 11.44 -11.65
N MET A 93 7.83 10.20 -12.00
CA MET A 93 7.57 9.82 -13.38
C MET A 93 6.22 9.13 -13.48
N ARG A 94 5.47 9.43 -14.56
CA ARG A 94 4.29 8.63 -14.91
C ARG A 94 4.68 7.68 -16.03
N MET A 95 4.46 6.41 -15.78
CA MET A 95 4.75 5.35 -16.73
C MET A 95 3.48 4.63 -17.13
N THR A 96 3.43 4.23 -18.40
CA THR A 96 2.42 3.35 -19.00
C THR A 96 3.09 2.14 -19.61
N HIS A 97 2.32 1.27 -20.20
CA HIS A 97 2.85 0.19 -21.02
C HIS A 97 2.07 0.05 -22.34
N GLN A 98 2.75 -0.40 -23.35
CA GLN A 98 2.16 -0.85 -24.62
C GLN A 98 2.79 -2.19 -24.98
N ASP A 99 1.96 -3.20 -25.29
CA ASP A 99 2.43 -4.56 -25.59
C ASP A 99 3.41 -5.09 -24.52
N MET A 100 3.09 -4.87 -23.25
CA MET A 100 3.91 -5.23 -22.11
C MET A 100 5.31 -4.58 -22.07
N LYS A 101 5.51 -3.48 -22.79
CA LYS A 101 6.74 -2.66 -22.75
C LYS A 101 6.47 -1.35 -22.04
N ILE A 102 7.29 -1.04 -21.06
CA ILE A 102 7.21 0.18 -20.26
C ILE A 102 7.55 1.40 -21.12
N GLN A 103 6.72 2.45 -21.00
CA GLN A 103 6.87 3.74 -21.66
C GLN A 103 6.82 4.87 -20.65
N LEU A 104 7.62 5.91 -20.88
CA LEU A 104 7.63 7.13 -20.05
C LEU A 104 6.69 8.16 -20.68
N GLU A 105 5.71 8.61 -19.90
CA GLU A 105 4.71 9.61 -20.30
C GLU A 105 4.98 11.00 -19.72
N GLU A 106 5.33 11.05 -18.45
CA GLU A 106 5.63 12.29 -17.75
C GLU A 106 6.88 12.12 -16.90
N ASP A 107 7.71 13.15 -16.86
CA ASP A 107 8.96 13.18 -16.09
C ASP A 107 9.09 14.53 -15.39
N ILE A 108 9.04 14.51 -14.10
CA ILE A 108 9.03 15.70 -13.26
C ILE A 108 10.20 15.62 -12.30
N ASP A 109 11.15 16.50 -12.51
CA ASP A 109 12.31 16.66 -11.64
C ASP A 109 12.09 17.90 -10.77
N LEU A 110 11.75 17.68 -9.50
CA LEU A 110 11.50 18.77 -8.57
C LEU A 110 12.76 19.56 -8.26
N GLU A 111 13.95 18.97 -8.36
CA GLU A 111 15.22 19.67 -8.09
C GLU A 111 15.48 20.80 -9.08
N LYS A 112 14.89 20.73 -10.29
CA LYS A 112 14.95 21.81 -11.28
C LYS A 112 14.06 23.01 -10.96
N GLN A 113 13.05 22.80 -10.12
CA GLN A 113 12.02 23.81 -9.81
C GLN A 113 12.13 24.32 -8.38
N ILE A 114 12.71 23.52 -7.49
CA ILE A 114 12.68 23.73 -6.05
C ILE A 114 14.10 23.55 -5.50
N HIS A 115 14.50 24.44 -4.63
CA HIS A 115 15.79 24.32 -3.96
C HIS A 115 15.74 23.24 -2.87
N ASN A 116 16.55 22.19 -3.02
CA ASN A 116 16.74 21.10 -2.06
C ASN A 116 15.44 20.45 -1.54
N PRO A 117 14.61 19.87 -2.42
CA PRO A 117 13.35 19.23 -2.00
C PRO A 117 13.59 17.95 -1.16
N GLY A 118 14.78 17.36 -1.24
CA GLY A 118 15.11 16.09 -0.59
C GLY A 118 14.41 14.89 -1.23
N ASN A 119 14.57 13.71 -0.65
CA ASN A 119 13.97 12.49 -1.19
C ASN A 119 12.44 12.50 -1.01
N ILE A 120 11.75 11.90 -1.97
CA ILE A 120 10.31 11.69 -1.89
C ILE A 120 10.03 10.56 -0.89
N ARG A 121 9.09 10.81 0.01
CA ARG A 121 8.67 9.88 1.05
C ARG A 121 7.35 9.22 0.73
N ASP A 122 6.44 9.95 0.05
CA ASP A 122 5.13 9.43 -0.30
C ASP A 122 4.52 10.17 -1.49
N LEU A 123 3.60 9.49 -2.20
CA LEU A 123 2.85 10.00 -3.34
C LEU A 123 1.39 9.60 -3.22
N VAL A 124 0.48 10.56 -3.42
CA VAL A 124 -0.95 10.30 -3.46
C VAL A 124 -1.60 11.17 -4.54
N GLU A 125 -2.41 10.58 -5.43
CA GLU A 125 -3.19 11.33 -6.43
C GLU A 125 -4.63 11.53 -5.94
N ASP A 126 -5.15 12.76 -6.03
CA ASP A 126 -6.54 13.05 -5.70
C ASP A 126 -7.48 12.85 -6.92
N ASN A 127 -8.79 12.97 -6.72
CA ASN A 127 -9.78 12.80 -7.80
C ASN A 127 -9.82 13.97 -8.79
N ARG A 128 -9.04 15.02 -8.58
CA ARG A 128 -8.86 16.15 -9.52
C ARG A 128 -7.60 15.99 -10.36
N GLY A 129 -6.82 14.92 -10.14
CA GLY A 129 -5.56 14.65 -10.81
C GLY A 129 -4.40 15.48 -10.28
N ASN A 130 -4.54 16.07 -9.10
CA ASN A 130 -3.39 16.64 -8.42
C ASN A 130 -2.59 15.51 -7.78
N LEU A 131 -1.29 15.47 -8.05
CA LEU A 131 -0.38 14.55 -7.41
C LEU A 131 0.25 15.26 -6.20
N TRP A 132 -0.06 14.77 -5.03
CA TRP A 132 0.50 15.21 -3.77
C TRP A 132 1.81 14.49 -3.52
N ILE A 133 2.88 15.24 -3.36
CA ILE A 133 4.25 14.74 -3.28
C ILE A 133 4.81 15.14 -1.92
N PHE A 134 4.93 14.17 -1.04
CA PHE A 134 5.55 14.37 0.26
C PHE A 134 7.05 14.09 0.16
N THR A 135 7.87 15.09 0.52
CA THR A 135 9.33 15.01 0.50
C THR A 135 9.91 15.22 1.90
N GLN A 136 11.23 15.12 2.00
CA GLN A 136 11.92 15.44 3.25
C GLN A 136 11.82 16.92 3.65
N SER A 137 11.68 17.82 2.67
CA SER A 137 11.64 19.27 2.91
C SER A 137 10.23 19.87 2.95
N GLY A 138 9.19 19.08 2.61
CA GLY A 138 7.82 19.58 2.65
C GLY A 138 6.85 18.83 1.74
N LEU A 139 5.66 19.40 1.61
CA LEU A 139 4.57 18.88 0.79
C LEU A 139 4.41 19.74 -0.46
N TYR A 140 4.39 19.11 -1.60
CA TYR A 140 4.20 19.72 -2.92
C TYR A 140 2.98 19.13 -3.61
N VAL A 141 2.38 19.93 -4.48
CA VAL A 141 1.25 19.49 -5.30
C VAL A 141 1.56 19.75 -6.76
N LYS A 142 1.73 18.70 -7.53
CA LYS A 142 1.78 18.77 -9.00
C LYS A 142 0.36 18.72 -9.54
N ARG A 143 -0.02 19.74 -10.29
CA ARG A 143 -1.35 19.89 -10.88
C ARG A 143 -1.41 19.25 -12.28
N PRO A 144 -2.63 19.01 -12.81
CA PRO A 144 -2.80 18.50 -14.19
C PRO A 144 -2.17 19.41 -15.26
N ASP A 145 -2.06 20.71 -15.02
CA ASP A 145 -1.41 21.69 -15.90
C ASP A 145 0.13 21.70 -15.80
N ASN A 146 0.70 20.72 -15.11
CA ASN A 146 2.12 20.53 -14.81
C ASN A 146 2.75 21.61 -13.91
N SER A 147 1.97 22.52 -13.38
CA SER A 147 2.48 23.44 -12.34
C SER A 147 2.70 22.68 -11.03
N VAL A 148 3.78 23.03 -10.33
CA VAL A 148 4.08 22.50 -8.99
C VAL A 148 3.91 23.63 -7.97
N LEU A 149 3.12 23.35 -6.96
CA LEU A 149 2.85 24.27 -5.85
C LEU A 149 3.52 23.72 -4.59
N LEU A 150 4.12 24.58 -3.79
CA LEU A 150 4.57 24.24 -2.45
C LEU A 150 3.44 24.53 -1.46
N ALA A 151 3.10 23.58 -0.63
CA ALA A 151 2.28 23.81 0.56
C ALA A 151 3.14 24.47 1.64
N ALA A 152 3.52 25.72 1.40
CA ALA A 152 4.39 26.48 2.26
C ALA A 152 3.67 27.71 2.79
N SER A 153 3.11 27.58 3.96
CA SER A 153 3.09 28.70 4.91
C SER A 153 3.93 28.29 6.11
N SER A 154 4.50 29.25 6.84
CA SER A 154 5.14 28.98 8.13
C SER A 154 4.25 28.22 9.10
N ASP A 155 2.96 28.21 8.83
CA ASP A 155 1.90 27.61 9.65
C ASP A 155 1.41 26.26 9.11
N PHE A 156 1.93 25.79 7.94
CA PHE A 156 1.55 24.49 7.42
C PHE A 156 2.15 23.38 8.28
N PRO A 157 1.31 22.44 8.80
CA PRO A 157 1.80 21.41 9.72
C PRO A 157 2.80 20.49 9.04
N GLU A 158 3.85 20.14 9.78
CA GLU A 158 4.82 19.15 9.32
C GLU A 158 4.17 17.78 9.23
N MET A 159 4.03 17.26 8.01
CA MET A 159 3.39 15.97 7.76
C MET A 159 4.35 14.80 8.01
N SER A 160 3.82 13.68 8.46
CA SER A 160 4.54 12.40 8.61
C SER A 160 4.08 11.35 7.61
N SER A 161 2.81 11.38 7.19
CA SER A 161 2.25 10.46 6.20
C SER A 161 1.04 11.06 5.50
N LEU A 162 0.73 10.53 4.31
CA LEU A 162 -0.45 10.88 3.51
C LEU A 162 -1.26 9.63 3.18
N THR A 163 -2.57 9.82 3.01
CA THR A 163 -3.48 8.82 2.44
C THR A 163 -4.61 9.49 1.69
N SER A 164 -5.38 8.72 0.92
CA SER A 164 -6.62 9.21 0.31
C SER A 164 -7.77 8.27 0.65
N ASP A 165 -8.97 8.83 0.80
CA ASP A 165 -10.18 8.04 0.86
C ASP A 165 -10.65 7.65 -0.55
N GLU A 166 -11.75 6.87 -0.63
CA GLU A 166 -12.34 6.43 -1.89
C GLU A 166 -12.90 7.59 -2.72
N GLU A 167 -13.32 8.67 -2.06
CA GLU A 167 -13.78 9.90 -2.70
C GLU A 167 -12.61 10.75 -3.23
N GLY A 168 -11.36 10.37 -2.90
CA GLY A 168 -10.14 11.06 -3.31
C GLY A 168 -9.84 12.30 -2.51
N ASN A 169 -10.44 12.47 -1.35
CA ASN A 169 -9.98 13.47 -0.39
C ASN A 169 -8.61 13.06 0.15
N ILE A 170 -7.74 14.03 0.34
CA ILE A 170 -6.40 13.78 0.88
C ILE A 170 -6.41 14.01 2.39
N TRP A 171 -5.81 13.09 3.08
CA TRP A 171 -5.65 13.12 4.52
C TRP A 171 -4.17 13.08 4.89
N GLY A 172 -3.76 13.98 5.76
CA GLY A 172 -2.40 14.08 6.27
C GLY A 172 -2.34 13.83 7.77
N MET A 173 -1.33 13.09 8.20
CA MET A 173 -0.93 12.99 9.59
C MET A 173 0.27 13.90 9.81
N SER A 174 0.23 14.75 10.84
CA SER A 174 1.36 15.56 11.21
C SER A 174 2.25 14.90 12.26
N THR A 175 3.47 15.39 12.38
CA THR A 175 4.43 14.91 13.38
C THR A 175 3.97 15.17 14.82
N ASP A 176 3.14 16.19 15.02
CA ASP A 176 2.49 16.51 16.31
C ASP A 176 1.19 15.73 16.55
N LYS A 177 0.97 14.63 15.80
CA LYS A 177 -0.13 13.65 15.99
C LYS A 177 -1.53 14.23 15.72
N LYS A 178 -1.65 15.14 14.79
CA LYS A 178 -2.92 15.67 14.33
C LYS A 178 -3.30 15.15 12.96
N VAL A 179 -4.60 15.08 12.72
CA VAL A 179 -5.20 14.62 11.47
C VAL A 179 -5.75 15.82 10.71
N TYR A 180 -5.32 15.97 9.47
CA TYR A 180 -5.77 17.05 8.61
C TYR A 180 -6.42 16.53 7.34
N ARG A 181 -7.48 17.19 6.90
CA ARG A 181 -7.97 17.09 5.54
C ARG A 181 -7.27 18.14 4.70
N LEU A 182 -6.68 17.72 3.60
CA LEU A 182 -5.93 18.57 2.68
C LEU A 182 -6.72 18.77 1.40
N SER A 183 -6.66 19.96 0.83
CA SER A 183 -7.27 20.25 -0.47
C SER A 183 -6.44 21.21 -1.29
N CYS A 184 -6.50 21.06 -2.62
CA CYS A 184 -5.90 22.00 -3.58
C CYS A 184 -6.97 22.42 -4.57
N ILE A 185 -7.40 23.68 -4.47
CA ILE A 185 -8.42 24.30 -5.32
C ILE A 185 -7.86 25.62 -5.87
N ASP A 186 -7.95 25.81 -7.19
CA ASP A 186 -7.53 27.04 -7.87
C ASP A 186 -6.15 27.58 -7.44
N ARG A 187 -5.16 26.66 -7.35
CA ARG A 187 -3.79 26.92 -6.88
C ARG A 187 -3.66 27.26 -5.39
N ASN A 188 -4.73 27.18 -4.64
CA ASN A 188 -4.69 27.36 -3.21
C ASN A 188 -4.66 26.01 -2.49
N ILE A 189 -3.59 25.74 -1.76
CA ILE A 189 -3.49 24.55 -0.89
C ILE A 189 -3.99 24.97 0.48
N SER A 190 -4.97 24.22 0.98
CA SER A 190 -5.55 24.45 2.30
C SER A 190 -5.57 23.16 3.13
N TYR A 191 -5.61 23.34 4.42
CA TYR A 191 -5.70 22.26 5.39
C TYR A 191 -6.73 22.59 6.46
N GLU A 192 -7.41 21.55 6.92
CA GLU A 192 -8.41 21.65 7.98
C GLU A 192 -8.09 20.60 9.04
N LEU A 193 -7.93 21.02 10.30
CA LEU A 193 -7.75 20.09 11.42
C LEU A 193 -9.05 19.32 11.65
N LYS A 194 -8.95 18.00 11.65
CA LYS A 194 -10.09 17.08 11.83
C LYS A 194 -10.04 16.32 13.14
N GLY A 195 -8.86 16.14 13.72
CA GLY A 195 -8.74 15.44 14.98
C GLY A 195 -7.31 15.38 15.49
N CYS A 196 -7.17 14.88 16.70
CA CYS A 196 -5.89 14.60 17.34
C CYS A 196 -5.84 13.14 17.76
N ILE A 197 -4.67 12.52 17.65
CA ILE A 197 -4.45 11.14 18.07
C ILE A 197 -3.94 11.15 19.53
N PRO A 198 -4.83 11.12 20.53
CA PRO A 198 -4.44 11.33 21.93
C PRO A 198 -3.75 10.12 22.58
N VAL A 199 -3.83 8.97 21.92
CA VAL A 199 -3.51 7.67 22.52
C VAL A 199 -2.05 7.27 22.37
N LEU A 200 -1.30 7.99 21.53
CA LEU A 200 0.12 7.72 21.31
C LEU A 200 0.96 8.32 22.43
N SER A 201 1.74 7.48 23.11
CA SER A 201 2.61 7.89 24.19
C SER A 201 3.96 8.41 23.70
N GLY A 202 4.48 9.47 24.30
CA GLY A 202 5.87 9.89 24.17
C GLY A 202 6.38 10.01 22.72
N GLN A 203 7.36 9.19 22.37
CA GLN A 203 8.02 9.19 21.06
C GLN A 203 7.35 8.27 20.02
N GLU A 204 6.20 7.70 20.33
CA GLU A 204 5.47 6.84 19.42
C GLU A 204 4.90 7.65 18.24
N ASN A 205 5.18 7.22 17.03
CA ASN A 205 4.76 7.87 15.80
C ASN A 205 3.75 7.00 15.03
N VAL A 206 3.05 7.61 14.08
CA VAL A 206 2.21 6.88 13.12
C VAL A 206 3.08 6.41 11.95
N ASN A 207 3.04 5.11 11.67
CA ASN A 207 3.77 4.51 10.56
C ASN A 207 2.91 4.34 9.32
N HIS A 208 1.65 3.90 9.50
CA HIS A 208 0.73 3.63 8.39
C HIS A 208 -0.66 4.13 8.72
N VAL A 209 -1.35 4.56 7.68
CA VAL A 209 -2.72 5.08 7.78
C VAL A 209 -3.53 4.67 6.56
N CYS A 210 -4.80 4.33 6.77
CA CYS A 210 -5.78 4.22 5.70
C CYS A 210 -7.15 4.68 6.20
N ILE A 211 -8.09 4.88 5.28
CA ILE A 211 -9.46 5.26 5.60
C ILE A 211 -10.39 4.19 5.05
N ASP A 212 -11.30 3.70 5.89
CA ASP A 212 -12.31 2.75 5.47
C ASP A 212 -13.51 3.46 4.79
N ARG A 213 -14.38 2.68 4.16
CA ARG A 213 -15.56 3.20 3.45
C ARG A 213 -16.55 3.96 4.37
N LYS A 214 -16.53 3.71 5.67
CA LYS A 214 -17.33 4.47 6.64
C LYS A 214 -16.70 5.82 6.98
N GLY A 215 -15.53 6.12 6.43
CA GLY A 215 -14.77 7.32 6.72
C GLY A 215 -13.99 7.26 8.03
N CYS A 216 -13.89 6.09 8.69
CA CYS A 216 -13.06 5.93 9.87
C CYS A 216 -11.60 5.81 9.47
N LEU A 217 -10.73 6.49 10.21
CA LEU A 217 -9.30 6.41 10.02
C LEU A 217 -8.74 5.21 10.81
N TRP A 218 -7.96 4.40 10.13
CA TRP A 218 -7.18 3.33 10.74
C TRP A 218 -5.72 3.68 10.70
N LEU A 219 -5.03 3.48 11.80
CA LEU A 219 -3.61 3.78 11.88
C LEU A 219 -2.85 2.70 12.65
N VAL A 220 -1.57 2.56 12.29
CA VAL A 220 -0.60 1.74 13.01
C VAL A 220 0.49 2.64 13.54
N SER A 221 0.78 2.49 14.81
CA SER A 221 1.88 3.18 15.45
C SER A 221 3.22 2.48 15.23
N SER A 222 4.31 3.17 15.54
CA SER A 222 5.66 2.62 15.50
C SER A 222 5.89 1.44 16.46
N LEU A 223 5.04 1.28 17.46
CA LEU A 223 5.02 0.13 18.38
C LEU A 223 4.10 -1.01 17.91
N GLY A 224 3.53 -0.91 16.70
CA GLY A 224 2.64 -1.93 16.14
C GLY A 224 1.19 -1.89 16.68
N ARG A 225 0.84 -0.93 17.52
CA ARG A 225 -0.54 -0.78 17.99
C ARG A 225 -1.45 -0.28 16.88
N ILE A 226 -2.66 -0.83 16.79
CA ILE A 226 -3.65 -0.49 15.78
C ILE A 226 -4.78 0.29 16.41
N PHE A 227 -5.07 1.44 15.86
CA PHE A 227 -6.15 2.30 16.32
C PHE A 227 -7.14 2.56 15.18
N LYS A 228 -8.39 2.72 15.56
CA LYS A 228 -9.49 3.13 14.70
C LYS A 228 -10.14 4.38 15.23
N SER A 229 -10.40 5.36 14.37
CA SER A 229 -11.19 6.54 14.75
C SER A 229 -12.70 6.28 14.64
N ASP A 230 -13.48 7.16 15.23
CA ASP A 230 -14.86 7.38 14.80
C ASP A 230 -14.90 8.05 13.40
N THR A 231 -16.10 8.28 12.88
CA THR A 231 -16.30 8.91 11.57
C THR A 231 -15.84 10.38 11.55
N ASP A 232 -15.95 11.06 12.67
CA ASP A 232 -15.58 12.48 12.82
C ASP A 232 -14.10 12.68 13.16
N LYS A 233 -13.39 11.58 13.46
CA LYS A 233 -11.96 11.51 13.83
C LYS A 233 -11.64 12.24 15.14
N GLU A 234 -12.64 12.38 16.00
CA GLU A 234 -12.49 13.00 17.30
C GLU A 234 -11.97 12.03 18.36
N THR A 235 -12.36 10.76 18.26
CA THR A 235 -11.96 9.69 19.18
C THR A 235 -11.23 8.56 18.46
N PHE A 236 -10.32 7.90 19.18
CA PHE A 236 -9.56 6.76 18.68
C PHE A 236 -9.63 5.60 19.68
N GLU A 237 -10.01 4.44 19.19
CA GLU A 237 -10.09 3.18 19.93
C GLU A 237 -8.88 2.29 19.57
N ASN A 238 -8.25 1.69 20.59
CA ASN A 238 -7.26 0.63 20.36
C ASN A 238 -8.01 -0.66 19.99
N MET A 239 -7.70 -1.23 18.84
CA MET A 239 -8.42 -2.38 18.30
C MET A 239 -8.07 -3.71 18.97
N ALA A 240 -7.15 -3.72 19.94
CA ALA A 240 -6.74 -4.91 20.70
C ALA A 240 -6.44 -6.15 19.82
N LEU A 241 -5.87 -5.91 18.62
CA LEU A 241 -5.43 -6.97 17.72
C LEU A 241 -4.01 -7.44 18.03
N ASP A 242 -3.42 -6.95 19.12
CA ASP A 242 -2.03 -7.16 19.51
C ASP A 242 -1.70 -8.65 19.61
N ASN A 243 -2.58 -9.48 20.18
CA ASN A 243 -2.39 -10.93 20.27
C ASN A 243 -2.35 -11.65 18.93
N ARG A 244 -2.74 -10.98 17.84
CA ARG A 244 -2.73 -11.53 16.48
C ARG A 244 -1.50 -11.12 15.69
N ILE A 245 -0.84 -10.05 16.10
CA ILE A 245 0.36 -9.50 15.44
C ILE A 245 1.61 -9.60 16.31
N ASP A 246 1.53 -10.29 17.47
CA ASP A 246 2.67 -10.55 18.33
C ASP A 246 3.88 -11.07 17.52
N ASP A 247 5.06 -10.57 17.81
CA ASP A 247 6.32 -10.88 17.11
C ASP A 247 6.36 -10.55 15.61
N CYS A 248 5.44 -9.70 15.14
CA CYS A 248 5.41 -9.26 13.75
C CYS A 248 5.59 -7.74 13.64
N SER A 249 6.31 -7.31 12.60
CA SER A 249 6.35 -5.91 12.21
C SER A 249 5.21 -5.62 11.24
N VAL A 250 4.38 -4.62 11.54
CA VAL A 250 3.35 -4.18 10.60
C VAL A 250 3.98 -3.38 9.47
N LEU A 251 3.70 -3.78 8.24
CA LEU A 251 4.27 -3.24 7.01
C LEU A 251 3.30 -2.35 6.25
N GLY A 252 2.01 -2.45 6.49
CA GLY A 252 1.02 -1.64 5.79
C GLY A 252 -0.40 -1.86 6.28
N LEU A 253 -1.23 -0.89 5.94
CA LEU A 253 -2.69 -0.94 6.08
C LEU A 253 -3.32 -0.61 4.74
N LEU A 254 -4.38 -1.33 4.40
CA LEU A 254 -5.28 -1.00 3.30
C LEU A 254 -6.73 -1.23 3.74
N ALA A 255 -7.62 -0.39 3.27
CA ALA A 255 -9.04 -0.59 3.45
C ALA A 255 -9.71 -0.85 2.10
N ASP A 256 -10.71 -1.73 2.12
CA ASP A 256 -11.67 -1.92 1.04
C ASP A 256 -13.10 -1.63 1.53
N GLU A 257 -14.11 -2.01 0.77
CA GLU A 257 -15.50 -1.77 1.12
C GLU A 257 -15.92 -2.38 2.47
N ASN A 258 -15.40 -3.56 2.79
CA ASN A 258 -15.86 -4.35 3.91
C ASN A 258 -14.75 -4.70 4.90
N ASN A 259 -13.49 -4.59 4.48
CA ASN A 259 -12.35 -5.09 5.24
C ASN A 259 -11.29 -4.02 5.47
N VAL A 260 -10.55 -4.19 6.54
CA VAL A 260 -9.23 -3.58 6.71
C VAL A 260 -8.20 -4.69 6.71
N TRP A 261 -7.23 -4.56 5.80
CA TRP A 261 -6.12 -5.47 5.64
C TRP A 261 -4.92 -4.93 6.42
N ILE A 262 -4.37 -5.77 7.29
CA ILE A 262 -3.20 -5.46 8.09
C ILE A 262 -2.09 -6.41 7.65
N ILE A 263 -1.09 -5.85 7.00
CA ILE A 263 0.00 -6.61 6.43
C ILE A 263 1.19 -6.57 7.38
N THR A 264 1.69 -7.74 7.75
CA THR A 264 2.89 -7.87 8.54
C THR A 264 3.98 -8.59 7.76
N ASN A 265 5.17 -8.68 8.30
CA ASN A 265 6.26 -9.40 7.67
C ASN A 265 6.05 -10.93 7.58
N LYS A 266 5.13 -11.51 8.35
CA LYS A 266 4.89 -12.96 8.42
C LYS A 266 3.46 -13.39 8.10
N LYS A 267 2.52 -12.48 8.12
CA LYS A 267 1.09 -12.78 7.94
C LYS A 267 0.31 -11.57 7.45
N VAL A 268 -0.84 -11.83 6.87
CA VAL A 268 -1.85 -10.86 6.49
C VAL A 268 -3.09 -11.09 7.35
N LEU A 269 -3.63 -10.06 7.96
CA LEU A 269 -4.90 -10.09 8.66
C LEU A 269 -5.96 -9.38 7.82
N GLN A 270 -7.11 -10.02 7.66
CA GLN A 270 -8.31 -9.45 7.06
C GLN A 270 -9.33 -9.22 8.17
N TYR A 271 -9.60 -7.96 8.50
CA TYR A 271 -10.60 -7.59 9.50
C TYR A 271 -11.88 -7.11 8.81
N ASP A 272 -12.97 -7.88 8.98
CA ASP A 272 -14.29 -7.49 8.50
C ASP A 272 -14.87 -6.38 9.40
N ILE A 273 -15.15 -5.22 8.82
CA ILE A 273 -15.59 -4.01 9.54
C ILE A 273 -17.00 -4.17 10.12
N TYR A 274 -17.84 -4.99 9.47
CA TYR A 274 -19.23 -5.18 9.85
C TYR A 274 -19.41 -6.33 10.84
N GLN A 275 -18.78 -7.47 10.54
CA GLN A 275 -18.89 -8.66 11.38
C GLN A 275 -17.92 -8.62 12.57
N LYS A 276 -16.91 -7.73 12.55
CA LYS A 276 -15.85 -7.63 13.55
C LYS A 276 -15.06 -8.94 13.74
N ILE A 277 -14.92 -9.70 12.66
CA ILE A 277 -14.16 -10.94 12.62
C ILE A 277 -12.83 -10.68 11.91
N CYS A 278 -11.79 -11.34 12.39
CA CYS A 278 -10.46 -11.24 11.81
C CYS A 278 -9.97 -12.61 11.34
N MET A 279 -9.66 -12.73 10.04
CA MET A 279 -8.99 -13.87 9.43
C MET A 279 -7.49 -13.66 9.42
N ASN A 280 -6.73 -14.75 9.48
CA ASN A 280 -5.28 -14.74 9.48
C ASN A 280 -4.76 -15.63 8.34
N TYR A 281 -3.89 -15.08 7.51
CA TYR A 281 -3.18 -15.77 6.42
C TYR A 281 -1.68 -15.72 6.74
N ALA A 282 -1.13 -16.82 7.24
CA ALA A 282 0.24 -16.86 7.70
C ALA A 282 1.16 -17.56 6.67
N THR A 283 2.38 -17.08 6.53
CA THR A 283 3.41 -17.71 5.68
C THR A 283 3.75 -19.14 6.12
N SER A 284 3.45 -19.49 7.38
CA SER A 284 3.61 -20.83 7.94
C SER A 284 2.55 -21.84 7.49
N ASP A 285 1.48 -21.40 6.81
CA ASP A 285 0.32 -22.25 6.52
C ASP A 285 0.52 -23.24 5.35
N GLY A 286 1.72 -23.24 4.77
CA GLY A 286 2.11 -24.21 3.73
C GLY A 286 1.54 -23.94 2.33
N ASN A 287 0.46 -23.17 2.24
CA ASN A 287 -0.17 -22.78 0.97
C ASN A 287 0.24 -21.41 0.48
N ILE A 288 1.01 -20.68 1.27
CA ILE A 288 1.57 -19.38 0.92
C ILE A 288 3.04 -19.57 0.57
N TRP A 289 3.39 -19.31 -0.68
CA TRP A 289 4.75 -19.51 -1.18
C TRP A 289 5.70 -18.34 -0.88
N VAL A 290 5.12 -17.19 -0.52
CA VAL A 290 5.87 -16.02 -0.06
C VAL A 290 6.23 -16.21 1.40
N ASP A 291 7.50 -16.21 1.74
CA ASP A 291 7.96 -16.48 3.12
C ASP A 291 8.21 -15.20 3.95
N VAL A 292 8.41 -14.06 3.31
CA VAL A 292 8.54 -12.75 3.97
C VAL A 292 7.88 -11.69 3.11
N PHE A 293 6.81 -11.08 3.62
CA PHE A 293 6.16 -9.95 2.95
C PHE A 293 7.00 -8.67 3.04
N ARG A 294 6.78 -7.73 2.12
CA ARG A 294 7.55 -6.50 2.02
C ARG A 294 6.67 -5.25 2.12
N TYR A 295 7.23 -4.22 2.71
CA TYR A 295 6.67 -2.89 2.75
C TYR A 295 6.43 -2.37 1.33
N ARG A 296 5.24 -1.80 1.07
CA ARG A 296 4.82 -1.29 -0.27
C ARG A 296 4.66 -2.35 -1.38
N ALA A 297 4.91 -3.61 -1.11
CA ALA A 297 4.59 -4.69 -2.05
C ALA A 297 3.12 -5.12 -1.87
N ILE A 298 2.20 -4.16 -1.98
CA ILE A 298 0.79 -4.34 -1.65
C ILE A 298 -0.06 -3.64 -2.70
N SER A 299 -1.03 -4.33 -3.27
CA SER A 299 -1.99 -3.72 -4.21
C SER A 299 -3.37 -4.34 -4.06
N LYS A 300 -4.41 -3.52 -4.25
CA LYS A 300 -5.81 -3.95 -4.19
C LYS A 300 -6.35 -4.15 -5.61
N ASP A 301 -7.13 -5.21 -5.83
CA ASP A 301 -7.89 -5.39 -7.06
C ASP A 301 -9.20 -4.59 -7.04
N ARG A 302 -9.97 -4.67 -8.13
CA ARG A 302 -11.26 -3.96 -8.26
C ARG A 302 -12.38 -4.60 -7.45
N GLN A 303 -12.24 -5.88 -7.08
CA GLN A 303 -13.19 -6.65 -6.29
C GLN A 303 -12.93 -6.54 -4.79
N GLY A 304 -11.86 -5.84 -4.37
CA GLY A 304 -11.44 -5.71 -2.99
C GLY A 304 -10.53 -6.84 -2.49
N GLY A 305 -10.07 -7.72 -3.39
CA GLY A 305 -9.00 -8.67 -3.10
C GLY A 305 -7.64 -7.99 -2.96
N LEU A 306 -6.69 -8.68 -2.35
CA LEU A 306 -5.40 -8.13 -1.99
C LEU A 306 -4.26 -8.91 -2.64
N TYR A 307 -3.40 -8.22 -3.37
CA TYR A 307 -2.10 -8.73 -3.80
C TYR A 307 -1.02 -8.34 -2.79
N VAL A 308 -0.24 -9.30 -2.33
CA VAL A 308 0.87 -9.06 -1.39
C VAL A 308 2.13 -9.74 -1.90
N GLY A 309 3.16 -8.95 -2.09
CA GLY A 309 4.46 -9.41 -2.58
C GLY A 309 5.51 -9.53 -1.48
N GLY A 310 6.55 -10.27 -1.77
CA GLY A 310 7.66 -10.46 -0.88
C GLY A 310 8.76 -11.31 -1.49
N HIS A 311 9.36 -12.16 -0.70
CA HIS A 311 10.37 -13.09 -1.17
C HIS A 311 9.71 -14.23 -1.95
N ARG A 312 10.23 -14.55 -3.14
CA ARG A 312 9.79 -15.59 -4.11
C ARG A 312 8.61 -15.29 -5.00
N GLY A 313 7.91 -14.17 -4.83
CA GLY A 313 6.76 -13.84 -5.66
C GLY A 313 5.72 -13.01 -4.94
N PHE A 314 4.49 -13.12 -5.36
CA PHE A 314 3.34 -12.50 -4.71
C PHE A 314 2.17 -13.48 -4.61
N ILE A 315 1.27 -13.19 -3.69
CA ILE A 315 0.01 -13.91 -3.52
C ILE A 315 -1.16 -12.99 -3.83
N HIS A 316 -2.27 -13.57 -4.20
CA HIS A 316 -3.57 -12.91 -4.26
C HIS A 316 -4.51 -13.55 -3.24
N ILE A 317 -5.05 -12.75 -2.34
CA ILE A 317 -6.10 -13.14 -1.41
C ILE A 317 -7.40 -12.58 -1.96
N GLN A 318 -8.30 -13.46 -2.40
CA GLN A 318 -9.55 -13.06 -3.03
C GLN A 318 -10.46 -12.32 -2.04
N SER A 319 -11.19 -11.33 -2.54
CA SER A 319 -12.22 -10.63 -1.76
C SER A 319 -13.33 -11.59 -1.34
N GLY A 320 -13.92 -11.31 -0.20
CA GLY A 320 -15.10 -12.00 0.30
C GLY A 320 -15.35 -11.66 1.76
N SER A 321 -16.59 -11.82 2.20
CA SER A 321 -16.90 -11.70 3.61
C SER A 321 -16.22 -12.81 4.41
N VAL A 322 -15.68 -12.47 5.55
CA VAL A 322 -15.18 -13.46 6.51
C VAL A 322 -16.34 -14.36 6.91
N LEU A 323 -16.20 -15.66 6.76
CA LEU A 323 -17.25 -16.61 7.15
C LEU A 323 -17.41 -16.55 8.68
N SER A 324 -18.64 -16.34 9.16
CA SER A 324 -18.93 -16.47 10.60
C SER A 324 -18.72 -17.92 11.02
N ALA A 325 -18.28 -18.12 12.25
CA ALA A 325 -18.05 -19.47 12.81
C ALA A 325 -19.28 -20.39 12.70
N ASP A 326 -20.47 -19.82 12.68
CA ASP A 326 -21.75 -20.56 12.57
C ASP A 326 -22.00 -21.17 11.18
N LYS A 327 -21.25 -20.77 10.16
CA LYS A 327 -21.37 -21.29 8.78
C LYS A 327 -20.32 -22.36 8.44
N ILE A 328 -19.45 -22.70 9.38
CA ILE A 328 -18.37 -23.66 9.14
C ILE A 328 -18.83 -25.04 9.56
N GLN A 329 -19.10 -25.90 8.58
CA GLN A 329 -19.32 -27.31 8.83
C GLN A 329 -17.97 -28.02 8.99
N PHE A 330 -17.76 -28.59 10.16
CA PHE A 330 -16.59 -29.40 10.42
C PHE A 330 -16.78 -30.81 9.89
N SER A 331 -15.87 -31.27 9.06
CA SER A 331 -15.67 -32.71 8.81
C SER A 331 -14.38 -33.11 9.54
N PRO A 332 -14.46 -33.82 10.66
CA PRO A 332 -13.25 -34.25 11.36
C PRO A 332 -12.51 -35.26 10.47
N VAL A 333 -11.25 -34.97 10.18
CA VAL A 333 -10.35 -35.92 9.51
C VAL A 333 -9.48 -36.56 10.57
N VAL A 334 -9.58 -37.87 10.71
CA VAL A 334 -8.70 -38.65 11.58
C VAL A 334 -7.35 -38.77 10.88
N THR A 335 -6.34 -38.10 11.38
CA THR A 335 -5.00 -38.08 10.78
C THR A 335 -4.04 -39.12 11.36
N ASP A 336 -4.35 -39.68 12.52
CA ASP A 336 -3.56 -40.74 13.12
C ASP A 336 -4.42 -41.63 14.07
N VAL A 337 -4.23 -42.95 14.04
CA VAL A 337 -4.82 -43.90 15.00
C VAL A 337 -3.69 -44.70 15.61
N LYS A 338 -3.36 -44.43 16.86
CA LYS A 338 -2.47 -45.31 17.64
C LYS A 338 -3.30 -46.44 18.25
N ILE A 339 -2.97 -47.62 17.90
CA ILE A 339 -3.49 -48.86 18.55
C ILE A 339 -2.42 -49.26 19.57
N GLU A 340 -2.79 -49.23 20.87
CA GLU A 340 -1.96 -49.79 21.94
C GLU A 340 -2.17 -51.29 22.07
#